data_31a67f363e10db9f9edd700ec685e64d
#
_entry.id   31a67f363e10db9f9edd700ec685e64d
#
_cell.length_a   1.000
_cell.length_b   1.000
_cell.length_c   1.000
_cell.angle_alpha   90.00
_cell.angle_beta   90.00
_cell.angle_gamma   90.00
#
_symmetry.space_group_name_H-M   'P 1'
#
loop_
_entity.id
_entity.type
_entity.pdbx_description
1 polymer ?
#
loop_
_entity_poly.entity_id
_entity_poly.type
_entity_poly.pdbx_seq_one_letter_code
_entity_poly.pdbx_strand_id
1 'polypeptide(L)'
;MPTNKNAQLRYQVIDKCLSNWSRRYYIEDLVEACNDALYLHNGETKDGGGVKKRQVQEDLKFIGSEEGYAMDIDAIQDGHRRYYRYHEKGASIKKQPINQEEIDLIHDALLLLRRFEGVPQFEWLDDLEKRLYTTSKLGETLDSVVSFQHNPYLKGMDTYYKPIFDSIVNKRVIEIVYHPFGKDARTIVVTPY
;
A
#
# COMPACT_ATOMS: atom_id res chain seq x y z
N MET A 1 3.81 13.85 19.94
CA MET A 1 4.27 14.24 18.59
C MET A 1 3.10 14.86 17.86
N PRO A 2 3.21 16.04 17.25
CA PRO A 2 2.14 16.56 16.41
C PRO A 2 1.98 15.59 15.25
N THR A 3 0.84 14.97 15.15
CA THR A 3 0.46 14.08 14.04
C THR A 3 0.50 14.92 12.78
N ASN A 4 1.44 14.63 11.90
CA ASN A 4 1.62 15.33 10.62
C ASN A 4 0.47 14.92 9.68
N LYS A 5 -0.74 15.42 10.01
CA LYS A 5 -1.97 15.11 9.27
C LYS A 5 -1.74 15.42 7.79
N ASN A 6 -1.97 14.42 6.94
CA ASN A 6 -1.90 14.54 5.48
C ASN A 6 -0.50 14.79 4.88
N ALA A 7 0.60 14.45 5.58
CA ALA A 7 1.95 14.56 5.02
C ALA A 7 2.08 13.80 3.70
N GLN A 8 1.61 12.58 3.66
CA GLN A 8 1.65 11.73 2.46
C GLN A 8 0.94 12.37 1.25
N LEU A 9 -0.21 13.03 1.48
CA LEU A 9 -0.91 13.74 0.42
C LEU A 9 -0.07 14.91 -0.11
N ARG A 10 0.58 15.68 0.79
CA ARG A 10 1.45 16.79 0.39
C ARG A 10 2.66 16.29 -0.39
N TYR A 11 3.31 15.20 0.03
CA TYR A 11 4.43 14.61 -0.70
C TYR A 11 4.04 14.19 -2.11
N GLN A 12 2.86 13.58 -2.30
CA GLN A 12 2.36 13.23 -3.63
C GLN A 12 2.08 14.44 -4.51
N VAL A 13 1.60 15.54 -3.92
CA VAL A 13 1.34 16.80 -4.65
C VAL A 13 2.66 17.47 -5.05
N ILE A 14 3.60 17.56 -4.12
CA ILE A 14 4.93 18.10 -4.36
C ILE A 14 5.65 17.28 -5.44
N ASP A 15 5.62 15.95 -5.35
CA ASP A 15 6.16 15.04 -6.35
C ASP A 15 5.61 15.33 -7.75
N LYS A 16 4.29 15.47 -7.88
CA LYS A 16 3.65 15.80 -9.15
C LYS A 16 4.11 17.14 -9.70
N CYS A 17 4.33 18.14 -8.84
CA CYS A 17 4.83 19.44 -9.25
C CYS A 17 6.29 19.35 -9.70
N LEU A 18 7.16 18.70 -8.91
CA LEU A 18 8.60 18.59 -9.20
C LEU A 18 8.91 17.72 -10.42
N SER A 19 8.07 16.72 -10.70
CA SER A 19 8.17 15.85 -11.90
C SER A 19 7.76 16.58 -13.18
N ASN A 20 7.01 17.68 -13.09
CA ASN A 20 6.54 18.43 -14.24
C ASN A 20 7.57 19.48 -14.70
N TRP A 21 8.40 19.13 -15.68
CA TRP A 21 9.44 19.99 -16.23
C TRP A 21 8.93 21.09 -17.17
N SER A 22 7.66 21.06 -17.53
CA SER A 22 7.06 22.06 -18.44
C SER A 22 6.75 23.38 -17.74
N ARG A 23 6.73 23.39 -16.39
CA ARG A 23 6.43 24.57 -15.57
C ARG A 23 7.48 24.73 -14.47
N ARG A 24 7.84 25.97 -14.15
CA ARG A 24 8.65 26.30 -12.98
C ARG A 24 7.75 26.43 -11.76
N TYR A 25 8.05 25.70 -10.69
CA TYR A 25 7.31 25.74 -9.44
C TYR A 25 8.13 26.45 -8.37
N TYR A 26 7.63 27.60 -7.94
CA TYR A 26 8.18 28.33 -6.81
C TYR A 26 7.57 27.82 -5.52
N ILE A 27 8.13 28.24 -4.38
CA ILE A 27 7.65 27.73 -3.08
C ILE A 27 6.17 28.12 -2.84
N GLU A 28 5.75 29.27 -3.34
CA GLU A 28 4.38 29.76 -3.28
C GLU A 28 3.43 28.85 -4.07
N ASP A 29 3.83 28.44 -5.28
CA ASP A 29 3.05 27.52 -6.12
C ASP A 29 2.88 26.15 -5.45
N LEU A 30 3.93 25.65 -4.79
CA LEU A 30 3.88 24.38 -4.05
C LEU A 30 2.94 24.47 -2.85
N VAL A 31 2.96 25.61 -2.13
CA VAL A 31 2.04 25.86 -1.01
C VAL A 31 0.59 25.88 -1.50
N GLU A 32 0.33 26.58 -2.61
CA GLU A 32 -1.01 26.67 -3.20
C GLU A 32 -1.50 25.28 -3.65
N ALA A 33 -0.68 24.52 -4.38
CA ALA A 33 -1.02 23.18 -4.83
C ALA A 33 -1.32 22.21 -3.65
N CYS A 34 -0.54 22.29 -2.57
CA CYS A 34 -0.80 21.51 -1.37
C CYS A 34 -2.11 21.89 -0.69
N ASN A 35 -2.42 23.19 -0.60
CA ASN A 35 -3.65 23.65 0.00
C ASN A 35 -4.89 23.28 -0.83
N ASP A 36 -4.80 23.36 -2.15
CA ASP A 36 -5.87 22.95 -3.05
C ASP A 36 -6.17 21.45 -2.93
N ALA A 37 -5.12 20.62 -2.85
CA ALA A 37 -5.29 19.19 -2.68
C ALA A 37 -5.89 18.82 -1.31
N LEU A 38 -5.47 19.52 -0.25
CA LEU A 38 -6.03 19.32 1.09
C LEU A 38 -7.49 19.75 1.17
N TYR A 39 -7.82 20.84 0.51
CA TYR A 39 -9.20 21.28 0.41
C TYR A 39 -10.10 20.25 -0.29
N LEU A 40 -9.64 19.71 -1.39
CA LEU A 40 -10.38 18.68 -2.13
C LEU A 40 -10.52 17.36 -1.32
N HIS A 41 -9.53 17.03 -0.50
CA HIS A 41 -9.52 15.79 0.28
C HIS A 41 -10.35 15.88 1.57
N ASN A 42 -10.25 16.99 2.29
CA ASN A 42 -10.83 17.16 3.63
C ASN A 42 -12.11 17.99 3.65
N GLY A 43 -12.41 18.73 2.57
CA GLY A 43 -13.53 19.67 2.53
C GLY A 43 -13.36 20.88 3.47
N GLU A 44 -12.16 21.08 4.06
CA GLU A 44 -11.86 22.19 4.96
C GLU A 44 -11.63 23.47 4.17
N THR A 45 -12.21 24.56 4.66
CA THR A 45 -12.07 25.88 4.03
C THR A 45 -10.63 26.40 4.13
N LYS A 46 -10.18 27.16 3.11
CA LYS A 46 -8.84 27.79 3.04
C LYS A 46 -8.51 28.65 4.27
N ASP A 47 -9.49 29.05 5.04
CA ASP A 47 -9.35 29.95 6.21
C ASP A 47 -8.98 29.24 7.53
N GLY A 48 -8.99 27.90 7.55
CA GLY A 48 -8.81 27.09 8.77
C GLY A 48 -7.40 26.59 9.07
N GLY A 49 -6.32 27.24 8.59
CA GLY A 49 -4.95 26.87 8.94
C GLY A 49 -4.26 25.99 7.92
N GLY A 50 -4.33 26.33 6.65
CA GLY A 50 -3.66 25.65 5.55
C GLY A 50 -2.14 25.53 5.72
N VAL A 51 -1.52 24.76 4.84
CA VAL A 51 -0.07 24.53 4.78
C VAL A 51 0.66 25.85 4.59
N LYS A 52 1.67 26.09 5.41
CA LYS A 52 2.51 27.29 5.36
C LYS A 52 3.82 26.98 4.61
N LYS A 53 4.47 28.02 4.11
CA LYS A 53 5.76 27.96 3.43
C LYS A 53 6.80 27.12 4.17
N ARG A 54 6.91 27.29 5.49
CA ARG A 54 7.83 26.52 6.34
C ARG A 54 7.57 25.02 6.26
N GLN A 55 6.30 24.63 6.28
CA GLN A 55 5.90 23.22 6.21
C GLN A 55 6.33 22.59 4.88
N VAL A 56 6.09 23.27 3.75
CA VAL A 56 6.53 22.79 2.42
C VAL A 56 8.05 22.73 2.33
N GLN A 57 8.77 23.63 2.97
CA GLN A 57 10.23 23.57 3.04
C GLN A 57 10.73 22.36 3.85
N GLU A 58 10.05 22.01 4.92
CA GLU A 58 10.33 20.80 5.71
C GLU A 58 9.99 19.54 4.90
N ASP A 59 8.87 19.55 4.17
CA ASP A 59 8.47 18.46 3.28
C ASP A 59 9.48 18.25 2.13
N LEU A 60 9.98 19.32 1.50
CA LEU A 60 11.03 19.24 0.47
C LEU A 60 12.35 18.65 1.03
N LYS A 61 12.73 19.04 2.24
CA LYS A 61 13.91 18.47 2.90
C LYS A 61 13.72 16.98 3.18
N PHE A 62 12.55 16.59 3.65
CA PHE A 62 12.22 15.17 3.90
C PHE A 62 12.26 14.36 2.60
N ILE A 63 11.65 14.86 1.51
CA ILE A 63 11.68 14.19 0.21
C ILE A 63 13.12 13.98 -0.29
N GLY A 64 14.02 14.94 -0.02
CA GLY A 64 15.43 14.85 -0.42
C GLY A 64 16.32 14.08 0.56
N SER A 65 15.85 13.74 1.75
CA SER A 65 16.67 13.06 2.76
C SER A 65 16.64 11.53 2.60
N GLU A 66 17.67 10.85 3.11
CA GLU A 66 17.74 9.39 3.17
C GLU A 66 16.65 8.78 4.07
N GLU A 67 16.22 9.52 5.11
CA GLU A 67 15.09 9.13 5.98
C GLU A 67 13.74 9.23 5.27
N GLY A 68 13.68 9.96 4.16
CA GLY A 68 12.50 10.14 3.32
C GLY A 68 12.58 9.31 2.04
N TYR A 69 12.65 10.04 0.92
CA TYR A 69 12.65 9.40 -0.41
C TYR A 69 13.99 9.51 -1.15
N ALA A 70 15.04 10.07 -0.55
CA ALA A 70 16.36 10.27 -1.12
C ALA A 70 16.36 10.86 -2.56
N MET A 71 15.41 11.77 -2.84
CA MET A 71 15.24 12.36 -4.16
C MET A 71 16.13 13.58 -4.35
N ASP A 72 16.89 13.65 -5.45
CA ASP A 72 17.66 14.82 -5.81
C ASP A 72 16.76 15.95 -6.28
N ILE A 73 16.68 17.03 -5.49
CA ILE A 73 15.87 18.22 -5.77
C ILE A 73 16.77 19.41 -6.05
N ASP A 74 16.67 19.95 -7.27
CA ASP A 74 17.32 21.19 -7.65
C ASP A 74 16.54 22.39 -7.14
N ALA A 75 17.22 23.33 -6.49
CA ALA A 75 16.73 24.66 -6.13
C ALA A 75 17.41 25.70 -7.01
N ILE A 76 16.83 26.03 -8.15
CA ILE A 76 17.43 26.85 -9.20
C ILE A 76 17.06 28.32 -8.99
N GLN A 77 18.07 29.19 -8.97
CA GLN A 77 17.87 30.64 -8.83
C GLN A 77 17.26 31.21 -10.11
N ASP A 78 16.18 32.00 -9.94
CA ASP A 78 15.50 32.71 -11.01
C ASP A 78 15.21 34.15 -10.53
N GLY A 79 16.13 35.05 -10.82
CA GLY A 79 16.13 36.41 -10.28
C GLY A 79 16.21 36.43 -8.76
N HIS A 80 15.17 37.00 -8.12
CA HIS A 80 15.08 37.08 -6.65
C HIS A 80 14.37 35.86 -6.01
N ARG A 81 13.88 34.91 -6.83
CA ARG A 81 13.18 33.71 -6.37
C ARG A 81 13.92 32.45 -6.73
N ARG A 82 13.50 31.32 -6.14
CA ARG A 82 14.00 29.99 -6.49
C ARG A 82 12.81 29.11 -6.87
N TYR A 83 12.98 28.36 -7.96
CA TYR A 83 12.06 27.31 -8.32
C TYR A 83 12.67 25.94 -8.06
N TYR A 84 11.84 24.93 -7.85
CA TYR A 84 12.20 23.59 -7.47
C TYR A 84 11.79 22.60 -8.56
N ARG A 85 12.64 21.61 -8.81
CA ARG A 85 12.33 20.47 -9.68
C ARG A 85 13.23 19.29 -9.30
N TYR A 86 12.90 18.09 -9.74
CA TYR A 86 13.84 16.99 -9.65
C TYR A 86 15.04 17.19 -10.57
N HIS A 87 16.22 16.70 -10.12
CA HIS A 87 17.45 16.77 -10.92
C HIS A 87 17.30 16.00 -12.23
N GLU A 88 16.72 14.78 -12.16
CA GLU A 88 16.48 13.94 -13.32
C GLU A 88 15.07 14.14 -13.89
N LYS A 89 15.01 14.30 -15.23
CA LYS A 89 13.73 14.41 -15.93
C LYS A 89 12.96 13.09 -15.85
N GLY A 90 11.74 13.15 -15.30
CA GLY A 90 10.86 12.00 -15.13
C GLY A 90 11.07 11.23 -13.83
N ALA A 91 11.94 11.72 -12.94
CA ALA A 91 12.03 11.24 -11.56
C ALA A 91 10.71 11.48 -10.82
N SER A 92 10.38 10.58 -9.90
CA SER A 92 9.19 10.65 -9.06
C SER A 92 9.35 9.71 -7.88
N ILE A 93 8.83 10.07 -6.71
CA ILE A 93 8.80 9.20 -5.53
C ILE A 93 8.07 7.88 -5.79
N LYS A 94 7.14 7.85 -6.75
CA LYS A 94 6.43 6.63 -7.16
C LYS A 94 7.26 5.66 -7.99
N LYS A 95 8.39 6.12 -8.50
CA LYS A 95 9.29 5.33 -9.35
C LYS A 95 10.55 4.88 -8.63
N GLN A 96 10.68 5.23 -7.36
CA GLN A 96 11.82 4.74 -6.58
C GLN A 96 11.81 3.22 -6.51
N PRO A 97 12.97 2.58 -6.69
CA PRO A 97 13.09 1.17 -6.39
C PRO A 97 12.80 0.97 -4.90
N ILE A 98 12.09 -0.10 -4.60
CA ILE A 98 11.84 -0.53 -3.23
C ILE A 98 13.20 -0.74 -2.56
N ASN A 99 13.42 -0.15 -1.39
CA ASN A 99 14.67 -0.31 -0.65
C ASN A 99 14.75 -1.70 0.03
N GLN A 100 15.94 -2.08 0.53
CA GLN A 100 16.14 -3.41 1.10
C GLN A 100 15.27 -3.65 2.33
N GLU A 101 15.06 -2.66 3.18
CA GLU A 101 14.20 -2.79 4.37
C GLU A 101 12.73 -3.00 4.01
N GLU A 102 12.25 -2.30 2.98
CA GLU A 102 10.89 -2.50 2.45
C GLU A 102 10.71 -3.88 1.82
N ILE A 103 11.75 -4.36 1.13
CA ILE A 103 11.82 -5.72 0.58
C ILE A 103 11.70 -6.75 1.70
N ASP A 104 12.49 -6.61 2.76
CA ASP A 104 12.49 -7.53 3.90
C ASP A 104 11.12 -7.52 4.60
N LEU A 105 10.50 -6.37 4.73
CA LEU A 105 9.15 -6.22 5.30
C LEU A 105 8.06 -6.88 4.46
N ILE A 106 8.14 -6.74 3.13
CA ILE A 106 7.25 -7.44 2.19
C ILE A 106 7.46 -8.95 2.29
N HIS A 107 8.71 -9.39 2.37
CA HIS A 107 9.05 -10.78 2.55
C HIS A 107 8.45 -11.39 3.83
N ASP A 108 8.62 -10.73 4.97
CA ASP A 108 8.04 -11.15 6.24
C ASP A 108 6.51 -11.23 6.18
N ALA A 109 5.88 -10.26 5.52
CA ALA A 109 4.44 -10.27 5.31
C ALA A 109 3.99 -11.46 4.44
N LEU A 110 4.72 -11.78 3.38
CA LEU A 110 4.44 -12.95 2.52
C LEU A 110 4.61 -14.26 3.29
N LEU A 111 5.64 -14.38 4.13
CA LEU A 111 5.84 -15.55 5.01
C LEU A 111 4.66 -15.74 5.98
N LEU A 112 4.11 -14.66 6.51
CA LEU A 112 2.91 -14.72 7.34
C LEU A 112 1.68 -15.17 6.54
N LEU A 113 1.52 -14.68 5.32
CA LEU A 113 0.41 -15.05 4.44
C LEU A 113 0.50 -16.52 3.96
N ARG A 114 1.70 -17.05 3.81
CA ARG A 114 1.90 -18.48 3.49
C ARG A 114 1.30 -19.46 4.51
N ARG A 115 1.05 -19.01 5.74
CA ARG A 115 0.30 -19.82 6.72
C ARG A 115 -1.11 -20.17 6.27
N PHE A 116 -1.64 -19.41 5.33
CA PHE A 116 -2.95 -19.59 4.72
C PHE A 116 -2.89 -20.31 3.36
N GLU A 117 -1.71 -20.83 2.98
CA GLU A 117 -1.53 -21.65 1.78
C GLU A 117 -2.49 -22.86 1.84
N GLY A 118 -3.14 -23.15 0.70
CA GLY A 118 -4.19 -24.18 0.62
C GLY A 118 -5.61 -23.66 0.95
N VAL A 119 -5.75 -22.42 1.35
CA VAL A 119 -7.07 -21.77 1.44
C VAL A 119 -7.40 -21.15 0.08
N PRO A 120 -8.54 -21.48 -0.54
CA PRO A 120 -8.87 -21.04 -1.90
C PRO A 120 -8.81 -19.53 -2.15
N GLN A 121 -9.01 -18.71 -1.09
CA GLN A 121 -8.91 -17.26 -1.18
C GLN A 121 -7.47 -16.75 -1.38
N PHE A 122 -6.47 -17.58 -1.14
CA PHE A 122 -5.05 -17.24 -1.21
C PHE A 122 -4.32 -17.89 -2.40
N GLU A 123 -5.04 -18.51 -3.35
CA GLU A 123 -4.46 -19.08 -4.59
C GLU A 123 -3.65 -18.06 -5.39
N TRP A 124 -4.01 -16.77 -5.30
CA TRP A 124 -3.29 -15.67 -5.94
C TRP A 124 -1.92 -15.37 -5.31
N LEU A 125 -1.64 -15.90 -4.12
CA LEU A 125 -0.42 -15.58 -3.36
C LEU A 125 0.84 -16.03 -4.11
N ASP A 126 0.83 -17.22 -4.70
CA ASP A 126 1.95 -17.75 -5.48
C ASP A 126 2.26 -16.90 -6.72
N ASP A 127 1.21 -16.41 -7.40
CA ASP A 127 1.37 -15.55 -8.57
C ASP A 127 1.87 -14.16 -8.16
N LEU A 128 1.39 -13.62 -7.04
CA LEU A 128 1.89 -12.36 -6.51
C LEU A 128 3.36 -12.47 -6.15
N GLU A 129 3.73 -13.53 -5.44
CA GLU A 129 5.10 -13.80 -5.03
C GLU A 129 6.05 -13.86 -6.24
N LYS A 130 5.72 -14.67 -7.25
CA LYS A 130 6.51 -14.76 -8.50
C LYS A 130 6.66 -13.40 -9.18
N ARG A 131 5.61 -12.59 -9.21
CA ARG A 131 5.65 -11.24 -9.80
C ARG A 131 6.53 -10.29 -9.01
N LEU A 132 6.48 -10.31 -7.68
CA LEU A 132 7.33 -9.49 -6.82
C LEU A 132 8.80 -9.87 -6.98
N TYR A 133 9.14 -11.16 -7.00
CA TYR A 133 10.51 -11.61 -7.25
C TYR A 133 11.06 -11.19 -8.61
N THR A 134 10.23 -11.25 -9.65
CA THR A 134 10.64 -10.87 -10.99
C THR A 134 10.88 -9.36 -11.12
N THR A 135 10.07 -8.55 -10.43
CA THR A 135 10.09 -7.08 -10.56
C THR A 135 11.18 -6.43 -9.70
N SER A 136 11.46 -6.97 -8.52
CA SER A 136 12.34 -6.32 -7.53
C SER A 136 13.75 -6.85 -7.48
N LYS A 137 14.17 -7.74 -8.40
CA LYS A 137 15.46 -8.44 -8.30
C LYS A 137 15.70 -9.09 -6.91
N LEU A 138 14.62 -9.45 -6.23
CA LEU A 138 14.63 -10.29 -5.05
C LEU A 138 15.09 -11.70 -5.46
N GLY A 139 16.23 -11.75 -6.16
CA GLY A 139 16.79 -12.98 -6.63
C GLY A 139 17.34 -13.78 -5.45
N GLU A 140 16.97 -14.98 -5.43
CA GLU A 140 17.72 -16.17 -5.15
C GLU A 140 17.57 -16.88 -3.82
N THR A 141 17.03 -16.46 -2.75
CA THR A 141 16.92 -17.37 -1.59
C THR A 141 15.70 -17.15 -0.72
N LEU A 142 14.58 -17.68 -1.15
CA LEU A 142 13.58 -18.16 -0.21
C LEU A 142 13.61 -19.68 -0.16
N ASP A 143 14.72 -20.23 0.29
CA ASP A 143 14.64 -21.53 0.95
C ASP A 143 13.85 -21.29 2.24
N SER A 144 12.61 -21.74 2.24
CA SER A 144 11.74 -21.64 3.41
C SER A 144 12.36 -22.43 4.55
N VAL A 145 13.06 -21.72 5.43
CA VAL A 145 13.63 -22.30 6.68
C VAL A 145 12.51 -22.86 7.56
N VAL A 146 11.25 -22.44 7.30
CA VAL A 146 10.07 -22.89 8.03
C VAL A 146 9.09 -23.51 7.05
N SER A 147 9.08 -24.82 6.97
CA SER A 147 8.03 -25.58 6.28
C SER A 147 6.82 -25.69 7.21
N PHE A 148 5.72 -25.06 6.85
CA PHE A 148 4.44 -25.34 7.50
C PHE A 148 3.86 -26.59 6.89
N GLN A 149 3.85 -27.70 7.67
CA GLN A 149 3.17 -28.90 7.24
C GLN A 149 1.67 -28.59 7.06
N HIS A 150 1.18 -28.79 5.86
CA HIS A 150 -0.26 -28.88 5.60
C HIS A 150 -0.85 -29.91 6.57
N ASN A 151 -1.84 -29.50 7.35
CA ASN A 151 -2.55 -30.43 8.20
C ASN A 151 -3.40 -31.36 7.31
N PRO A 152 -2.99 -32.61 7.06
CA PRO A 152 -3.69 -33.50 6.14
C PRO A 152 -5.09 -33.89 6.64
N TYR A 153 -5.45 -33.46 7.86
CA TYR A 153 -6.75 -33.73 8.47
C TYR A 153 -7.84 -32.73 8.10
N LEU A 154 -7.52 -31.62 7.47
CA LEU A 154 -8.51 -30.68 6.92
C LEU A 154 -9.02 -31.15 5.54
N LYS A 155 -9.58 -32.37 5.51
CA LYS A 155 -10.24 -32.87 4.32
C LYS A 155 -11.50 -32.03 4.04
N GLY A 156 -11.65 -31.59 2.77
CA GLY A 156 -12.84 -30.83 2.35
C GLY A 156 -12.72 -29.31 2.43
N MET A 157 -11.52 -28.78 2.64
CA MET A 157 -11.29 -27.32 2.56
C MET A 157 -11.81 -26.76 1.23
N ASP A 158 -11.46 -27.37 0.12
CA ASP A 158 -11.87 -26.91 -1.21
C ASP A 158 -13.40 -27.03 -1.43
N THR A 159 -14.01 -28.05 -0.82
CA THR A 159 -15.43 -28.38 -1.03
C THR A 159 -16.35 -27.55 -0.12
N TYR A 160 -15.94 -27.32 1.13
CA TYR A 160 -16.83 -26.75 2.15
C TYR A 160 -16.43 -25.35 2.58
N TYR A 161 -15.15 -25.05 2.64
CA TYR A 161 -14.69 -23.76 3.15
C TYR A 161 -15.12 -22.59 2.26
N LYS A 162 -14.88 -22.68 0.95
CA LYS A 162 -15.22 -21.61 0.00
C LYS A 162 -16.71 -21.25 0.00
N PRO A 163 -17.65 -22.20 -0.12
CA PRO A 163 -19.08 -21.90 -0.05
C PRO A 163 -19.50 -21.26 1.28
N ILE A 164 -18.91 -21.71 2.40
CA ILE A 164 -19.21 -21.14 3.72
C ILE A 164 -18.69 -19.69 3.79
N PHE A 165 -17.45 -19.46 3.40
CA PHE A 165 -16.83 -18.16 3.40
C PHE A 165 -17.60 -17.17 2.50
N ASP A 166 -17.90 -17.56 1.27
CA ASP A 166 -18.68 -16.75 0.32
C ASP A 166 -20.06 -16.40 0.87
N SER A 167 -20.65 -17.32 1.62
CA SER A 167 -21.95 -17.10 2.26
C SER A 167 -21.86 -16.09 3.41
N ILE A 168 -20.80 -16.12 4.19
CA ILE A 168 -20.54 -15.13 5.26
C ILE A 168 -20.34 -13.75 4.65
N VAL A 169 -19.43 -13.63 3.66
CA VAL A 169 -19.12 -12.36 3.02
C VAL A 169 -20.32 -11.74 2.33
N ASN A 170 -21.11 -12.55 1.64
CA ASN A 170 -22.30 -12.11 0.89
C ASN A 170 -23.58 -12.11 1.73
N LYS A 171 -23.51 -12.43 3.04
CA LYS A 171 -24.64 -12.52 3.96
C LYS A 171 -25.77 -13.41 3.42
N ARG A 172 -25.40 -14.57 2.89
CA ARG A 172 -26.34 -15.55 2.33
C ARG A 172 -26.57 -16.69 3.29
N VAL A 173 -27.78 -17.22 3.29
CA VAL A 173 -28.15 -18.43 4.03
C VAL A 173 -27.62 -19.66 3.31
N ILE A 174 -27.11 -20.62 4.07
CA ILE A 174 -26.64 -21.91 3.55
C ILE A 174 -27.49 -23.06 4.04
N GLU A 175 -27.66 -24.03 3.18
CA GLU A 175 -28.30 -25.31 3.49
C GLU A 175 -27.22 -26.36 3.68
N ILE A 176 -27.22 -27.03 4.83
CA ILE A 176 -26.23 -28.03 5.21
C ILE A 176 -26.92 -29.37 5.41
N VAL A 177 -26.42 -30.39 4.72
CA VAL A 177 -26.79 -31.78 5.01
C VAL A 177 -25.86 -32.31 6.10
N TYR A 178 -26.37 -32.36 7.32
CA TYR A 178 -25.59 -32.79 8.48
C TYR A 178 -25.80 -34.28 8.80
N HIS A 179 -24.72 -35.01 8.86
CA HIS A 179 -24.69 -36.42 9.21
C HIS A 179 -24.15 -36.61 10.64
N PRO A 180 -25.00 -36.63 11.67
CA PRO A 180 -24.54 -36.90 13.02
C PRO A 180 -24.14 -38.36 13.19
N PHE A 181 -23.17 -38.62 14.08
CA PHE A 181 -22.73 -39.99 14.33
C PHE A 181 -23.86 -40.85 14.89
N GLY A 182 -24.13 -42.02 14.27
CA GLY A 182 -25.15 -42.95 14.69
C GLY A 182 -26.63 -42.49 14.53
N LYS A 183 -26.89 -41.46 13.72
CA LYS A 183 -28.23 -40.96 13.42
C LYS A 183 -28.38 -40.68 11.92
N ASP A 184 -29.66 -40.60 11.48
CA ASP A 184 -29.98 -40.25 10.09
C ASP A 184 -29.56 -38.82 9.75
N ALA A 185 -29.20 -38.63 8.47
CA ALA A 185 -28.91 -37.32 7.93
C ALA A 185 -30.09 -36.35 8.04
N ARG A 186 -29.78 -35.10 8.33
CA ARG A 186 -30.82 -34.05 8.37
C ARG A 186 -30.34 -32.78 7.66
N THR A 187 -31.25 -32.14 6.97
CA THR A 187 -30.99 -30.85 6.35
C THR A 187 -31.22 -29.72 7.36
N ILE A 188 -30.26 -28.81 7.47
CA ILE A 188 -30.29 -27.69 8.38
C ILE A 188 -30.01 -26.42 7.58
N VAL A 189 -30.87 -25.41 7.77
CA VAL A 189 -30.63 -24.06 7.20
C VAL A 189 -29.97 -23.21 8.24
N VAL A 190 -28.79 -22.65 7.87
CA VAL A 190 -27.95 -21.86 8.77
C VAL A 190 -27.69 -20.49 8.16
N THR A 191 -27.76 -19.45 8.98
CA THR A 191 -27.35 -18.11 8.62
C THR A 191 -25.95 -17.88 9.21
N PRO A 192 -24.89 -17.93 8.42
CA PRO A 192 -23.55 -17.66 8.90
C PRO A 192 -23.38 -16.15 9.16
N TYR A 193 -22.72 -15.80 10.25
CA TYR A 193 -22.42 -14.41 10.63
C TYR A 193 -20.94 -14.09 10.42
#